data_68749ddab3b8e4457ea7e9cb0b3704c1
#
_entry.id   68749ddab3b8e4457ea7e9cb0b3704c1
#
_cell.length_a   1.000
_cell.length_b   1.000
_cell.length_c   1.000
_cell.angle_alpha   90.00
_cell.angle_beta   90.00
_cell.angle_gamma   90.00
#
_symmetry.space_group_name_H-M   'P 1'
#
loop_
_entity.id
_entity.type
_entity.pdbx_description
1 polymer ?
#
loop_
_entity_poly.entity_id
_entity_poly.type
_entity_poly.pdbx_seq_one_letter_code
_entity_poly.pdbx_strand_id
1 'polypeptide(L)'
;AAGYFDTTFVLKEPTYYTISRNTLYLTPGDDMTIKVTQTNTEAEFSGIGAEANNYMKFRLFPKGGSYLEAGGNLRGDFVSTKALVDSLAAIRMHTLDTLSNVSDAFKKLETARIKADIINSYICYASYSRMFAEVKNEEEMRAKWNEFNVSLTQDVTPLYKEIVNEDMLNVAVVRDVLSYQEDSTLASLWFKDISIPARTTELYACAKIVDNLRNEASEQTVNEAKAFLQTVKNADFATEIEGKIVQASKLLPGQPAIDFEMLDVEGNVKHLADFKGKVIYIDLWATWCGPCIQESPAFEALGKKYVGKDIVFLPVSTDTTTKPWLRYLDGHKKELTQYHSNDVALKESWAIMYIPRFILIDKDFNIVNAYAPRPSSEEIGTLIDSVLNK
;
A
#
# COMPACT_ATOMS: atom_id res chain seq x y z
N ALA A 1 -4.38 -22.49 -15.68
CA ALA A 1 -5.67 -22.81 -16.29
C ALA A 1 -6.37 -21.48 -16.59
N ALA A 2 -6.89 -21.29 -17.81
CA ALA A 2 -7.75 -20.16 -18.12
C ALA A 2 -9.06 -20.38 -17.39
N GLY A 3 -9.46 -19.45 -16.50
CA GLY A 3 -10.77 -19.46 -15.87
C GLY A 3 -11.74 -18.64 -16.70
N TYR A 4 -12.96 -19.13 -16.85
CA TYR A 4 -14.09 -18.38 -17.40
C TYR A 4 -15.18 -18.31 -16.34
N PHE A 5 -15.79 -17.14 -16.17
CA PHE A 5 -16.99 -16.99 -15.37
C PHE A 5 -17.92 -15.99 -16.04
N ASP A 6 -19.21 -16.14 -15.78
CA ASP A 6 -20.26 -15.23 -16.19
C ASP A 6 -20.96 -14.71 -14.94
N THR A 7 -21.15 -13.42 -14.84
CA THR A 7 -21.76 -12.81 -13.67
C THR A 7 -22.52 -11.53 -14.03
N THR A 8 -23.57 -11.26 -13.28
CA THR A 8 -24.33 -10.01 -13.34
C THR A 8 -24.43 -9.43 -11.95
N PHE A 9 -24.18 -8.14 -11.81
CA PHE A 9 -24.36 -7.42 -10.56
C PHE A 9 -24.91 -6.02 -10.79
N VAL A 10 -25.52 -5.45 -9.76
CA VAL A 10 -26.16 -4.13 -9.85
C VAL A 10 -25.16 -3.04 -9.50
N LEU A 11 -24.98 -2.10 -10.42
CA LEU A 11 -24.25 -0.85 -10.17
C LEU A 11 -25.25 0.28 -9.94
N LYS A 12 -25.06 1.05 -8.89
CA LYS A 12 -25.86 2.26 -8.62
C LYS A 12 -25.34 3.47 -9.40
N GLU A 13 -24.03 3.52 -9.59
CA GLU A 13 -23.32 4.63 -10.24
C GLU A 13 -22.05 4.09 -10.95
N PRO A 14 -21.49 4.86 -11.89
CA PRO A 14 -20.21 4.52 -12.52
C PRO A 14 -19.10 4.39 -11.50
N THR A 15 -18.32 3.33 -11.58
CA THR A 15 -17.30 3.00 -10.57
C THR A 15 -16.07 2.35 -11.20
N TYR A 16 -14.90 2.60 -10.60
CA TYR A 16 -13.68 1.88 -10.96
C TYR A 16 -13.54 0.59 -10.17
N TYR A 17 -13.21 -0.48 -10.88
CA TYR A 17 -12.87 -1.79 -10.31
C TYR A 17 -11.46 -2.19 -10.71
N THR A 18 -10.84 -3.06 -9.92
CA THR A 18 -9.54 -3.61 -10.24
C THR A 18 -9.58 -5.12 -10.29
N ILE A 19 -9.14 -5.70 -11.40
CA ILE A 19 -8.94 -7.14 -11.55
C ILE A 19 -7.46 -7.35 -11.87
N SER A 20 -6.69 -7.88 -10.92
CA SER A 20 -5.23 -7.98 -11.01
C SER A 20 -4.61 -6.59 -11.31
N ARG A 21 -3.91 -6.43 -12.43
CA ARG A 21 -3.33 -5.14 -12.88
C ARG A 21 -4.26 -4.30 -13.73
N ASN A 22 -5.44 -4.81 -14.06
CA ASN A 22 -6.40 -4.10 -14.90
C ASN A 22 -7.34 -3.27 -14.06
N THR A 23 -7.47 -1.99 -14.37
CA THR A 23 -8.50 -1.11 -13.82
C THR A 23 -9.62 -1.00 -14.85
N LEU A 24 -10.82 -1.32 -14.44
CA LEU A 24 -12.04 -1.26 -15.24
C LEU A 24 -12.85 -0.04 -14.81
N TYR A 25 -13.48 0.62 -15.77
CA TYR A 25 -14.52 1.60 -15.53
C TYR A 25 -15.84 0.97 -15.97
N LEU A 26 -16.74 0.74 -15.02
CA LEU A 26 -18.02 0.09 -15.24
C LEU A 26 -19.15 1.07 -14.98
N THR A 27 -20.16 1.05 -15.84
CA THR A 27 -21.36 1.88 -15.74
C THR A 27 -22.63 1.02 -15.70
N PRO A 28 -23.73 1.52 -15.08
CA PRO A 28 -25.00 0.84 -15.17
C PRO A 28 -25.42 0.64 -16.63
N GLY A 29 -25.75 -0.61 -17.00
CA GLY A 29 -26.12 -0.99 -18.35
C GLY A 29 -24.99 -1.48 -19.24
N ASP A 30 -23.76 -1.54 -18.75
CA ASP A 30 -22.67 -2.20 -19.47
C ASP A 30 -22.96 -3.69 -19.65
N ASP A 31 -22.60 -4.20 -20.83
CA ASP A 31 -22.68 -5.62 -21.18
C ASP A 31 -21.41 -5.98 -21.96
N MET A 32 -20.42 -6.49 -21.25
CA MET A 32 -19.07 -6.67 -21.78
C MET A 32 -18.55 -8.09 -21.65
N THR A 33 -17.86 -8.52 -22.68
CA THR A 33 -16.90 -9.62 -22.58
C THR A 33 -15.51 -9.05 -22.25
N ILE A 34 -14.92 -9.55 -21.15
CA ILE A 34 -13.65 -9.08 -20.61
C ILE A 34 -12.65 -10.22 -20.62
N LYS A 35 -11.51 -10.03 -21.28
CA LYS A 35 -10.36 -10.93 -21.23
C LYS A 35 -9.19 -10.17 -20.64
N VAL A 36 -8.83 -10.51 -19.40
CA VAL A 36 -7.72 -9.89 -18.68
C VAL A 36 -6.52 -10.83 -18.60
N THR A 37 -5.34 -10.24 -18.66
CA THR A 37 -4.05 -10.93 -18.47
C THR A 37 -3.28 -10.27 -17.33
N GLN A 38 -2.08 -10.73 -17.02
CA GLN A 38 -1.18 -10.06 -16.09
C GLN A 38 -0.63 -8.73 -16.65
N THR A 39 -0.69 -8.54 -17.97
CA THR A 39 -0.28 -7.31 -18.67
C THR A 39 -1.53 -6.55 -19.06
N ASN A 40 -1.79 -5.40 -18.43
CA ASN A 40 -3.00 -4.61 -18.68
C ASN A 40 -3.19 -4.21 -20.16
N THR A 41 -2.13 -3.92 -20.88
CA THR A 41 -2.18 -3.53 -22.32
C THR A 41 -2.63 -4.67 -23.24
N GLU A 42 -2.51 -5.92 -22.81
CA GLU A 42 -2.98 -7.10 -23.54
C GLU A 42 -4.45 -7.45 -23.27
N ALA A 43 -5.13 -6.71 -22.37
CA ALA A 43 -6.54 -6.94 -22.08
C ALA A 43 -7.39 -6.64 -23.33
N GLU A 44 -8.47 -7.41 -23.51
CA GLU A 44 -9.43 -7.26 -24.59
C GLU A 44 -10.81 -7.00 -24.00
N PHE A 45 -11.49 -5.98 -24.50
CA PHE A 45 -12.83 -5.61 -24.09
C PHE A 45 -13.73 -5.50 -25.33
N SER A 46 -14.91 -6.11 -25.29
CA SER A 46 -15.92 -6.03 -26.35
C SER A 46 -17.32 -5.94 -25.76
N GLY A 47 -18.27 -5.36 -26.49
CA GLY A 47 -19.64 -5.12 -26.05
C GLY A 47 -19.87 -3.68 -25.56
N ILE A 48 -20.99 -3.47 -24.84
CA ILE A 48 -21.42 -2.15 -24.31
C ILE A 48 -20.51 -1.79 -23.13
N GLY A 49 -19.88 -0.60 -23.16
CA GLY A 49 -18.92 -0.16 -22.15
C GLY A 49 -17.45 -0.46 -22.51
N ALA A 50 -17.19 -1.19 -23.60
CA ALA A 50 -15.84 -1.62 -23.97
C ALA A 50 -14.91 -0.47 -24.38
N GLU A 51 -15.40 0.62 -24.98
CA GLU A 51 -14.55 1.71 -25.49
C GLU A 51 -13.78 2.39 -24.36
N ALA A 52 -14.44 2.70 -23.24
CA ALA A 52 -13.81 3.26 -22.05
C ALA A 52 -12.69 2.34 -21.54
N ASN A 53 -12.94 1.04 -21.47
CA ASN A 53 -12.00 0.05 -20.94
C ASN A 53 -10.83 -0.24 -21.89
N ASN A 54 -11.05 -0.21 -23.20
CA ASN A 54 -9.98 -0.28 -24.22
C ASN A 54 -9.07 0.97 -24.17
N TYR A 55 -9.61 2.13 -23.81
CA TYR A 55 -8.80 3.31 -23.50
C TYR A 55 -8.05 3.14 -22.17
N MET A 56 -8.72 2.68 -21.12
CA MET A 56 -8.17 2.51 -19.76
C MET A 56 -7.02 1.51 -19.68
N LYS A 57 -6.96 0.49 -20.53
CA LYS A 57 -5.87 -0.50 -20.50
C LYS A 57 -4.48 0.11 -20.71
N PHE A 58 -4.40 1.31 -21.28
CA PHE A 58 -3.15 2.07 -21.48
C PHE A 58 -2.89 3.12 -20.40
N ARG A 59 -3.61 3.05 -19.27
CA ARG A 59 -3.35 3.95 -18.14
C ARG A 59 -1.93 3.81 -17.63
N LEU A 60 -1.38 4.92 -17.19
CA LEU A 60 -0.05 4.95 -16.59
C LEU A 60 -0.03 4.39 -15.17
N PHE A 61 1.12 3.96 -14.73
CA PHE A 61 1.31 3.46 -13.37
C PHE A 61 1.94 4.56 -12.50
N PRO A 62 1.20 5.14 -11.52
CA PRO A 62 1.70 6.26 -10.73
C PRO A 62 2.99 5.96 -9.97
N LYS A 63 3.13 4.73 -9.42
CA LYS A 63 4.36 4.28 -8.74
C LYS A 63 5.57 4.17 -9.66
N GLY A 64 5.36 4.16 -10.98
CA GLY A 64 6.40 4.29 -11.98
C GLY A 64 6.71 5.75 -12.37
N GLY A 65 6.16 6.74 -11.65
CA GLY A 65 6.26 8.15 -11.98
C GLY A 65 5.44 8.52 -13.21
N SER A 66 4.32 7.82 -13.46
CA SER A 66 3.40 8.04 -14.59
C SER A 66 4.16 8.10 -15.93
N TYR A 67 4.21 9.26 -16.60
CA TYR A 67 4.90 9.44 -17.90
C TYR A 67 6.42 9.20 -17.85
N LEU A 68 7.03 9.12 -16.67
CA LEU A 68 8.46 8.79 -16.56
C LEU A 68 8.77 7.31 -16.82
N GLU A 69 7.77 6.41 -16.76
CA GLU A 69 7.92 4.97 -17.02
C GLU A 69 9.12 4.36 -16.26
N ALA A 70 9.15 4.56 -14.94
CA ALA A 70 10.23 4.12 -14.06
C ALA A 70 11.63 4.61 -14.48
N GLY A 71 11.69 5.77 -15.13
CA GLY A 71 12.92 6.42 -15.59
C GLY A 71 13.24 6.22 -17.07
N GLY A 72 12.48 5.38 -17.79
CA GLY A 72 12.68 5.15 -19.24
C GLY A 72 12.51 6.41 -20.09
N ASN A 73 11.67 7.34 -19.63
CA ASN A 73 11.39 8.60 -20.32
C ASN A 73 12.16 9.80 -19.77
N LEU A 74 13.14 9.60 -18.89
CA LEU A 74 14.04 10.68 -18.48
C LEU A 74 14.86 11.22 -19.66
N ARG A 75 15.12 12.53 -19.63
CA ARG A 75 16.04 13.22 -20.55
C ARG A 75 17.19 13.82 -19.72
N GLY A 76 18.13 14.47 -20.39
CA GLY A 76 19.34 14.99 -19.75
C GLY A 76 19.10 16.02 -18.63
N ASP A 77 17.93 16.70 -18.65
CA ASP A 77 17.52 17.69 -17.65
C ASP A 77 16.00 17.69 -17.44
N PHE A 78 15.56 18.46 -16.44
CA PHE A 78 14.14 18.57 -16.13
C PHE A 78 13.33 19.22 -17.25
N VAL A 79 13.86 20.27 -17.90
CA VAL A 79 13.14 21.00 -18.95
C VAL A 79 12.85 20.08 -20.15
N SER A 80 13.85 19.32 -20.58
CA SER A 80 13.71 18.36 -21.67
C SER A 80 12.77 17.20 -21.30
N THR A 81 12.84 16.72 -20.05
CA THR A 81 11.93 15.68 -19.56
C THR A 81 10.51 16.19 -19.47
N LYS A 82 10.30 17.40 -18.97
CA LYS A 82 9.00 18.08 -18.91
C LYS A 82 8.37 18.20 -20.30
N ALA A 83 9.13 18.66 -21.29
CA ALA A 83 8.64 18.80 -22.67
C ALA A 83 8.16 17.45 -23.24
N LEU A 84 8.85 16.35 -22.93
CA LEU A 84 8.40 15.01 -23.32
C LEU A 84 7.11 14.61 -22.60
N VAL A 85 7.03 14.81 -21.27
CA VAL A 85 5.83 14.53 -20.48
C VAL A 85 4.62 15.27 -21.02
N ASP A 86 4.77 16.57 -21.31
CA ASP A 86 3.71 17.41 -21.88
C ASP A 86 3.25 16.90 -23.25
N SER A 87 4.19 16.47 -24.10
CA SER A 87 3.88 15.90 -25.41
C SER A 87 3.10 14.59 -25.30
N LEU A 88 3.52 13.68 -24.41
CA LEU A 88 2.83 12.40 -24.18
C LEU A 88 1.43 12.63 -23.59
N ALA A 89 1.29 13.57 -22.67
CA ALA A 89 0.00 13.94 -22.11
C ALA A 89 -0.95 14.53 -23.16
N ALA A 90 -0.43 15.37 -24.06
CA ALA A 90 -1.21 15.94 -25.17
C ALA A 90 -1.73 14.84 -26.12
N ILE A 91 -0.89 13.83 -26.44
CA ILE A 91 -1.30 12.67 -27.25
C ILE A 91 -2.42 11.90 -26.52
N ARG A 92 -2.27 11.69 -25.21
CA ARG A 92 -3.27 10.99 -24.41
C ARG A 92 -4.59 11.73 -24.34
N MET A 93 -4.53 13.07 -24.19
CA MET A 93 -5.71 13.94 -24.19
C MET A 93 -6.42 13.89 -25.54
N HIS A 94 -5.67 14.01 -26.64
CA HIS A 94 -6.25 13.89 -27.97
C HIS A 94 -6.94 12.53 -28.19
N THR A 95 -6.32 11.43 -27.73
CA THR A 95 -6.95 10.10 -27.78
C THR A 95 -8.27 10.06 -27.01
N LEU A 96 -8.33 10.66 -25.82
CA LEU A 96 -9.55 10.76 -25.01
C LEU A 96 -10.66 11.53 -25.75
N ASP A 97 -10.30 12.62 -26.43
CA ASP A 97 -11.26 13.46 -27.17
C ASP A 97 -11.89 12.70 -28.34
N THR A 98 -11.18 11.76 -28.95
CA THR A 98 -11.67 10.95 -30.10
C THR A 98 -12.68 9.89 -29.70
N LEU A 99 -12.83 9.57 -28.41
CA LEU A 99 -13.80 8.57 -27.94
C LEU A 99 -15.23 9.08 -28.14
N SER A 100 -16.08 8.24 -28.73
CA SER A 100 -17.45 8.60 -29.12
C SER A 100 -18.55 7.93 -28.26
N ASN A 101 -18.28 6.75 -27.72
CA ASN A 101 -19.25 5.97 -26.95
C ASN A 101 -18.87 5.92 -25.45
N VAL A 102 -18.46 7.05 -24.90
CA VAL A 102 -18.15 7.22 -23.49
C VAL A 102 -18.88 8.43 -22.92
N SER A 103 -19.20 8.40 -21.62
CA SER A 103 -19.90 9.51 -20.98
C SER A 103 -19.00 10.73 -20.77
N ASP A 104 -19.60 11.93 -20.68
CA ASP A 104 -18.89 13.14 -20.31
C ASP A 104 -18.27 13.02 -18.91
N ALA A 105 -18.89 12.29 -17.99
CA ALA A 105 -18.35 12.00 -16.67
C ALA A 105 -17.03 11.21 -16.77
N PHE A 106 -16.96 10.19 -17.64
CA PHE A 106 -15.72 9.46 -17.92
C PHE A 106 -14.64 10.39 -18.47
N LYS A 107 -14.97 11.22 -19.46
CA LYS A 107 -14.01 12.17 -20.03
C LYS A 107 -13.47 13.15 -19.00
N LYS A 108 -14.31 13.63 -18.09
CA LYS A 108 -13.88 14.51 -16.97
C LYS A 108 -12.90 13.78 -16.02
N LEU A 109 -13.22 12.54 -15.63
CA LEU A 109 -12.36 11.74 -14.75
C LEU A 109 -11.00 11.45 -15.40
N GLU A 110 -10.99 11.09 -16.69
CA GLU A 110 -9.73 10.79 -17.39
C GLU A 110 -8.93 12.05 -17.71
N THR A 111 -9.58 13.20 -17.95
CA THR A 111 -8.90 14.51 -18.03
C THR A 111 -8.18 14.83 -16.72
N ALA A 112 -8.85 14.62 -15.58
CA ALA A 112 -8.23 14.81 -14.27
C ALA A 112 -7.09 13.82 -14.03
N ARG A 113 -7.24 12.56 -14.46
CA ARG A 113 -6.15 11.56 -14.43
C ARG A 113 -4.93 12.03 -15.21
N ILE A 114 -5.10 12.49 -16.45
CA ILE A 114 -3.98 12.95 -17.29
C ILE A 114 -3.23 14.11 -16.62
N LYS A 115 -3.94 15.08 -16.06
CA LYS A 115 -3.36 16.21 -15.33
C LYS A 115 -2.62 15.77 -14.06
N ALA A 116 -3.21 14.86 -13.30
CA ALA A 116 -2.57 14.29 -12.13
C ALA A 116 -1.32 13.46 -12.50
N ASP A 117 -1.34 12.74 -13.62
CA ASP A 117 -0.18 12.02 -14.15
C ASP A 117 0.96 12.96 -14.57
N ILE A 118 0.64 14.15 -15.11
CA ILE A 118 1.64 15.20 -15.36
C ILE A 118 2.27 15.66 -14.05
N ILE A 119 1.45 16.05 -13.05
CA ILE A 119 1.93 16.47 -11.72
C ILE A 119 2.82 15.41 -11.11
N ASN A 120 2.33 14.15 -11.08
CA ASN A 120 3.09 13.02 -10.54
C ASN A 120 4.43 12.82 -11.26
N SER A 121 4.47 12.97 -12.59
CA SER A 121 5.71 12.88 -13.37
C SER A 121 6.71 13.96 -12.97
N TYR A 122 6.26 15.20 -12.81
CA TYR A 122 7.14 16.31 -12.45
C TYR A 122 7.73 16.11 -11.05
N ILE A 123 6.91 15.76 -10.07
CA ILE A 123 7.37 15.53 -8.69
C ILE A 123 8.33 14.34 -8.62
N CYS A 124 7.99 13.24 -9.28
CA CYS A 124 8.82 12.03 -9.29
C CYS A 124 10.14 12.19 -10.05
N TYR A 125 10.30 13.24 -10.88
CA TYR A 125 11.56 13.48 -11.61
C TYR A 125 12.77 13.48 -10.69
N ALA A 126 12.69 14.16 -9.56
CA ALA A 126 13.79 14.27 -8.60
C ALA A 126 14.31 12.90 -8.14
N SER A 127 13.40 11.96 -7.88
CA SER A 127 13.74 10.60 -7.44
C SER A 127 14.31 9.75 -8.58
N TYR A 128 13.69 9.75 -9.74
CA TYR A 128 14.12 8.93 -10.88
C TYR A 128 15.40 9.43 -11.52
N SER A 129 15.62 10.76 -11.61
CA SER A 129 16.84 11.38 -12.13
C SER A 129 18.03 11.26 -11.21
N ARG A 130 17.82 10.78 -9.96
CA ARG A 130 18.83 10.76 -8.89
C ARG A 130 19.41 12.15 -8.62
N MET A 131 18.60 13.21 -8.79
CA MET A 131 19.01 14.61 -8.59
C MET A 131 19.70 14.84 -7.25
N PHE A 132 19.36 14.07 -6.22
CA PHE A 132 19.89 14.20 -4.87
C PHE A 132 20.89 13.09 -4.47
N ALA A 133 21.41 12.32 -5.42
CA ALA A 133 22.29 11.17 -5.13
C ALA A 133 23.60 11.54 -4.42
N GLU A 134 24.08 12.77 -4.60
CA GLU A 134 25.32 13.27 -4.00
C GLU A 134 25.12 14.01 -2.66
N VAL A 135 23.87 14.18 -2.23
CA VAL A 135 23.53 14.87 -0.98
C VAL A 135 23.91 14.00 0.22
N LYS A 136 24.64 14.59 1.19
CA LYS A 136 25.28 13.84 2.29
C LYS A 136 24.54 13.96 3.63
N ASN A 137 23.64 14.92 3.77
CA ASN A 137 22.93 15.16 5.03
C ASN A 137 21.47 15.58 4.77
N GLU A 138 20.64 15.45 5.82
CA GLU A 138 19.21 15.73 5.74
C GLU A 138 18.89 17.21 5.51
N GLU A 139 19.69 18.14 6.03
CA GLU A 139 19.46 19.58 5.86
C GLU A 139 19.65 19.99 4.40
N GLU A 140 20.73 19.55 3.77
CA GLU A 140 20.99 19.78 2.35
C GLU A 140 19.92 19.11 1.47
N MET A 141 19.50 17.90 1.83
CA MET A 141 18.42 17.20 1.15
C MET A 141 17.13 18.02 1.18
N ARG A 142 16.76 18.50 2.36
CA ARG A 142 15.55 19.33 2.55
C ARG A 142 15.63 20.64 1.79
N ALA A 143 16.78 21.30 1.81
CA ALA A 143 16.97 22.56 1.09
C ALA A 143 16.80 22.38 -0.43
N LYS A 144 17.48 21.39 -1.01
CA LYS A 144 17.38 21.08 -2.46
C LYS A 144 15.97 20.62 -2.86
N TRP A 145 15.32 19.83 -2.00
CA TRP A 145 13.92 19.42 -2.22
C TRP A 145 12.99 20.63 -2.25
N ASN A 146 13.14 21.56 -1.31
CA ASN A 146 12.35 22.79 -1.27
C ASN A 146 12.60 23.67 -2.49
N GLU A 147 13.86 23.84 -2.91
CA GLU A 147 14.20 24.61 -4.11
C GLU A 147 13.53 24.01 -5.35
N PHE A 148 13.61 22.69 -5.53
CA PHE A 148 12.96 22.00 -6.63
C PHE A 148 11.45 22.19 -6.60
N ASN A 149 10.79 22.03 -5.44
CA ASN A 149 9.35 22.20 -5.29
C ASN A 149 8.90 23.63 -5.57
N VAL A 150 9.68 24.63 -5.16
CA VAL A 150 9.43 26.04 -5.51
C VAL A 150 9.46 26.23 -7.03
N SER A 151 10.44 25.61 -7.72
CA SER A 151 10.56 25.70 -9.18
C SER A 151 9.36 25.09 -9.92
N LEU A 152 8.69 24.09 -9.34
CA LEU A 152 7.51 23.44 -9.91
C LEU A 152 6.21 24.26 -9.77
N THR A 153 6.18 25.26 -8.89
CA THR A 153 4.93 25.96 -8.49
C THR A 153 4.16 26.51 -9.69
N GLN A 154 4.84 27.13 -10.65
CA GLN A 154 4.19 27.71 -11.83
C GLN A 154 3.60 26.64 -12.76
N ASP A 155 4.15 25.45 -12.77
CA ASP A 155 3.72 24.35 -13.63
C ASP A 155 2.58 23.54 -12.99
N VAL A 156 2.64 23.29 -11.66
CA VAL A 156 1.68 22.38 -11.00
C VAL A 156 0.45 23.09 -10.47
N THR A 157 0.56 24.33 -9.99
CA THR A 157 -0.59 25.06 -9.41
C THR A 157 -1.77 25.22 -10.39
N PRO A 158 -1.58 25.56 -11.68
CA PRO A 158 -2.68 25.58 -12.63
C PRO A 158 -3.38 24.22 -12.79
N LEU A 159 -2.59 23.13 -12.80
CA LEU A 159 -3.13 21.77 -12.93
C LEU A 159 -3.93 21.38 -11.68
N TYR A 160 -3.43 21.73 -10.49
CA TYR A 160 -4.18 21.49 -9.23
C TYR A 160 -5.52 22.21 -9.22
N LYS A 161 -5.60 23.46 -9.68
CA LYS A 161 -6.87 24.22 -9.77
C LYS A 161 -7.95 23.50 -10.57
N GLU A 162 -7.53 22.69 -11.56
CA GLU A 162 -8.44 21.96 -12.43
C GLU A 162 -8.86 20.57 -11.90
N ILE A 163 -8.05 19.97 -11.02
CA ILE A 163 -8.32 18.61 -10.51
C ILE A 163 -8.81 18.59 -9.07
N VAL A 164 -8.74 19.71 -8.34
CA VAL A 164 -9.26 19.82 -6.97
C VAL A 164 -10.80 19.88 -7.02
N ASN A 165 -11.40 18.70 -7.06
CA ASN A 165 -12.84 18.50 -7.07
C ASN A 165 -13.17 17.15 -6.43
N GLU A 166 -14.22 17.08 -5.62
CA GLU A 166 -14.64 15.86 -4.91
C GLU A 166 -14.95 14.70 -5.86
N ASP A 167 -15.53 14.98 -7.03
CA ASP A 167 -15.87 13.94 -8.02
C ASP A 167 -14.61 13.26 -8.58
N MET A 168 -13.47 13.94 -8.56
CA MET A 168 -12.20 13.41 -9.07
C MET A 168 -11.49 12.47 -8.08
N LEU A 169 -11.94 12.40 -6.83
CA LEU A 169 -11.37 11.51 -5.80
C LEU A 169 -11.53 10.02 -6.12
N ASN A 170 -12.37 9.65 -7.07
CA ASN A 170 -12.45 8.29 -7.57
C ASN A 170 -11.21 7.85 -8.39
N VAL A 171 -10.40 8.81 -8.84
CA VAL A 171 -9.15 8.56 -9.58
C VAL A 171 -7.97 8.45 -8.63
N ALA A 172 -7.32 7.29 -8.57
CA ALA A 172 -6.25 7.01 -7.60
C ALA A 172 -5.10 8.02 -7.67
N VAL A 173 -4.55 8.31 -8.88
CA VAL A 173 -3.44 9.25 -9.02
C VAL A 173 -3.83 10.67 -8.65
N VAL A 174 -5.11 11.06 -8.77
CA VAL A 174 -5.61 12.35 -8.27
C VAL A 174 -5.50 12.38 -6.74
N ARG A 175 -5.93 11.33 -6.05
CA ARG A 175 -5.71 11.22 -4.60
C ARG A 175 -4.24 11.28 -4.23
N ASP A 176 -3.38 10.56 -4.98
CA ASP A 176 -1.94 10.52 -4.70
C ASP A 176 -1.34 11.94 -4.75
N VAL A 177 -1.62 12.72 -5.80
CA VAL A 177 -1.06 14.07 -5.91
C VAL A 177 -1.75 15.11 -5.00
N LEU A 178 -3.02 14.94 -4.69
CA LEU A 178 -3.72 15.83 -3.74
C LEU A 178 -3.24 15.62 -2.29
N SER A 179 -2.64 14.47 -1.95
CA SER A 179 -2.08 14.23 -0.62
C SER A 179 -0.98 15.23 -0.22
N TYR A 180 -0.33 15.87 -1.19
CA TYR A 180 0.69 16.89 -0.92
C TYR A 180 0.13 18.15 -0.21
N GLN A 181 -1.18 18.33 -0.17
CA GLN A 181 -1.82 19.37 0.66
C GLN A 181 -1.62 19.17 2.17
N GLU A 182 -1.31 17.93 2.61
CA GLU A 182 -1.05 17.64 4.02
C GLU A 182 0.35 18.10 4.47
N ASP A 183 1.26 18.34 3.54
CA ASP A 183 2.55 18.97 3.83
C ASP A 183 2.40 20.48 3.89
N SER A 184 2.66 21.09 5.04
CA SER A 184 2.46 22.53 5.27
C SER A 184 3.26 23.43 4.33
N THR A 185 4.46 22.99 3.90
CA THR A 185 5.31 23.72 2.95
C THR A 185 4.69 23.69 1.57
N LEU A 186 4.32 22.51 1.08
CA LEU A 186 3.73 22.32 -0.24
C LEU A 186 2.33 22.92 -0.32
N ALA A 187 1.54 22.84 0.77
CA ALA A 187 0.25 23.50 0.87
C ALA A 187 0.37 25.00 0.64
N SER A 188 1.37 25.63 1.26
CA SER A 188 1.61 27.08 1.10
C SER A 188 2.11 27.48 -0.29
N LEU A 189 2.79 26.57 -1.00
CA LEU A 189 3.35 26.81 -2.34
C LEU A 189 2.32 26.52 -3.44
N TRP A 190 1.74 25.32 -3.44
CA TRP A 190 0.96 24.81 -4.58
C TRP A 190 -0.54 25.00 -4.41
N PHE A 191 -1.04 25.11 -3.16
CA PHE A 191 -2.48 25.18 -2.85
C PHE A 191 -2.91 26.53 -2.24
N LYS A 192 -2.01 27.52 -2.16
CA LYS A 192 -2.26 28.82 -1.49
C LYS A 192 -3.61 29.47 -1.86
N ASP A 193 -3.97 29.43 -3.13
CA ASP A 193 -5.19 30.07 -3.65
C ASP A 193 -6.21 29.01 -4.14
N ILE A 194 -6.15 27.80 -3.59
CA ILE A 194 -7.02 26.68 -3.95
C ILE A 194 -7.85 26.31 -2.72
N SER A 195 -9.18 26.40 -2.86
CA SER A 195 -10.07 25.91 -1.82
C SER A 195 -10.17 24.40 -1.90
N ILE A 196 -9.68 23.70 -0.87
CA ILE A 196 -9.76 22.25 -0.76
C ILE A 196 -11.18 21.88 -0.26
N PRO A 197 -11.93 21.02 -1.00
CA PRO A 197 -13.24 20.57 -0.57
C PRO A 197 -13.18 19.83 0.77
N ALA A 198 -14.21 20.00 1.60
CA ALA A 198 -14.29 19.40 2.93
C ALA A 198 -14.16 17.86 2.88
N ARG A 199 -14.76 17.21 1.87
CA ARG A 199 -14.65 15.76 1.67
C ARG A 199 -13.23 15.31 1.37
N THR A 200 -12.44 16.12 0.66
CA THR A 200 -11.02 15.84 0.39
C THR A 200 -10.20 15.87 1.68
N THR A 201 -10.39 16.91 2.51
CA THR A 201 -9.73 17.00 3.83
C THR A 201 -10.14 15.84 4.73
N GLU A 202 -11.42 15.49 4.76
CA GLU A 202 -11.93 14.35 5.54
C GLU A 202 -11.32 13.03 5.06
N LEU A 203 -11.20 12.82 3.74
CA LEU A 203 -10.57 11.63 3.18
C LEU A 203 -9.16 11.40 3.72
N TYR A 204 -8.30 12.44 3.71
CA TYR A 204 -6.92 12.30 4.18
C TYR A 204 -6.83 12.14 5.69
N ALA A 205 -7.68 12.84 6.43
CA ALA A 205 -7.77 12.65 7.87
C ALA A 205 -8.19 11.20 8.22
N CYS A 206 -9.18 10.64 7.50
CA CYS A 206 -9.59 9.24 7.63
C CYS A 206 -8.46 8.27 7.25
N ALA A 207 -7.78 8.52 6.12
CA ALA A 207 -6.66 7.69 5.68
C ALA A 207 -5.54 7.64 6.73
N LYS A 208 -5.20 8.78 7.34
CA LYS A 208 -4.22 8.87 8.43
C LYS A 208 -4.62 8.05 9.66
N ILE A 209 -5.87 8.12 10.07
CA ILE A 209 -6.40 7.32 11.20
C ILE A 209 -6.34 5.83 10.88
N VAL A 210 -6.74 5.44 9.67
CA VAL A 210 -6.67 4.05 9.21
C VAL A 210 -5.23 3.55 9.18
N ASP A 211 -4.29 4.36 8.70
CA ASP A 211 -2.86 4.01 8.67
C ASP A 211 -2.26 3.90 10.08
N ASN A 212 -2.64 4.78 11.01
CA ASN A 212 -2.22 4.65 12.41
C ASN A 212 -2.67 3.31 13.01
N LEU A 213 -3.96 2.94 12.82
CA LEU A 213 -4.49 1.65 13.29
C LEU A 213 -3.84 0.43 12.64
N ARG A 214 -3.35 0.57 11.39
CA ARG A 214 -2.66 -0.50 10.65
C ARG A 214 -1.21 -0.68 11.08
N ASN A 215 -0.58 0.42 11.49
CA ASN A 215 0.85 0.43 11.86
C ASN A 215 1.07 0.12 13.33
N GLU A 216 0.06 0.36 14.17
CA GLU A 216 0.12 0.12 15.61
C GLU A 216 -1.28 -0.15 16.17
N ALA A 217 -1.47 -1.32 16.79
CA ALA A 217 -2.67 -1.59 17.60
C ALA A 217 -2.35 -1.35 19.08
N SER A 218 -2.60 -0.13 19.53
CA SER A 218 -2.50 0.28 20.94
C SER A 218 -3.83 0.84 21.44
N GLU A 219 -4.02 0.87 22.76
CA GLU A 219 -5.20 1.53 23.34
C GLU A 219 -5.28 3.01 22.93
N GLN A 220 -4.12 3.66 22.79
CA GLN A 220 -4.05 5.05 22.36
C GLN A 220 -4.59 5.21 20.94
N THR A 221 -4.05 4.47 19.96
CA THR A 221 -4.47 4.58 18.54
C THR A 221 -5.94 4.22 18.36
N VAL A 222 -6.44 3.22 19.09
CA VAL A 222 -7.87 2.84 19.07
C VAL A 222 -8.74 3.94 19.66
N ASN A 223 -8.35 4.57 20.77
CA ASN A 223 -9.13 5.63 21.40
C ASN A 223 -9.12 6.92 20.57
N GLU A 224 -7.98 7.27 19.95
CA GLU A 224 -7.88 8.38 18.98
C GLU A 224 -8.82 8.15 17.78
N ALA A 225 -8.83 6.94 17.22
CA ALA A 225 -9.72 6.58 16.13
C ALA A 225 -11.20 6.65 16.51
N LYS A 226 -11.58 6.18 17.71
CA LYS A 226 -12.94 6.28 18.25
C LYS A 226 -13.38 7.74 18.42
N ALA A 227 -12.51 8.60 18.94
CA ALA A 227 -12.77 10.01 19.09
C ALA A 227 -12.94 10.71 17.74
N PHE A 228 -12.06 10.40 16.78
CA PHE A 228 -12.11 10.93 15.43
C PHE A 228 -13.39 10.51 14.69
N LEU A 229 -13.82 9.24 14.86
CA LEU A 229 -15.04 8.71 14.24
C LEU A 229 -16.29 9.57 14.54
N GLN A 230 -16.37 10.18 15.73
CA GLN A 230 -17.48 11.07 16.09
C GLN A 230 -17.54 12.36 15.27
N THR A 231 -16.47 12.70 14.56
CA THR A 231 -16.37 13.90 13.71
C THR A 231 -16.60 13.62 12.23
N VAL A 232 -16.58 12.34 11.84
CA VAL A 232 -16.70 11.89 10.44
C VAL A 232 -18.13 12.08 9.95
N LYS A 233 -18.28 12.73 8.80
CA LYS A 233 -19.57 13.03 8.17
C LYS A 233 -19.93 12.08 7.05
N ASN A 234 -18.92 11.55 6.34
CA ASN A 234 -19.12 10.61 5.26
C ASN A 234 -19.34 9.21 5.82
N ALA A 235 -20.50 8.58 5.50
CA ALA A 235 -20.89 7.28 6.03
C ALA A 235 -19.95 6.14 5.59
N ASP A 236 -19.40 6.21 4.39
CA ASP A 236 -18.48 5.16 3.89
C ASP A 236 -17.15 5.23 4.64
N PHE A 237 -16.64 6.44 4.90
CA PHE A 237 -15.43 6.64 5.71
C PHE A 237 -15.66 6.20 7.16
N ALA A 238 -16.83 6.51 7.74
CA ALA A 238 -17.18 6.04 9.08
C ALA A 238 -17.18 4.52 9.15
N THR A 239 -17.82 3.85 8.20
CA THR A 239 -17.87 2.38 8.12
C THR A 239 -16.47 1.75 7.99
N GLU A 240 -15.59 2.35 7.18
CA GLU A 240 -14.21 1.88 7.06
C GLU A 240 -13.45 1.99 8.39
N ILE A 241 -13.53 3.14 9.06
CA ILE A 241 -12.86 3.38 10.34
C ILE A 241 -13.40 2.44 11.42
N GLU A 242 -14.72 2.25 11.51
CA GLU A 242 -15.35 1.30 12.45
C GLU A 242 -14.81 -0.12 12.25
N GLY A 243 -14.74 -0.58 11.00
CA GLY A 243 -14.16 -1.88 10.67
C GLY A 243 -12.70 -2.01 11.12
N LYS A 244 -11.90 -0.95 10.95
CA LYS A 244 -10.49 -0.92 11.39
C LYS A 244 -10.33 -0.85 12.90
N ILE A 245 -11.18 -0.11 13.60
CA ILE A 245 -11.22 -0.09 15.07
C ILE A 245 -11.52 -1.50 15.61
N VAL A 246 -12.50 -2.20 15.06
CA VAL A 246 -12.83 -3.58 15.45
C VAL A 246 -11.64 -4.52 15.22
N GLN A 247 -10.98 -4.41 14.06
CA GLN A 247 -9.80 -5.22 13.73
C GLN A 247 -8.65 -4.92 14.70
N ALA A 248 -8.28 -3.66 14.90
CA ALA A 248 -7.19 -3.26 15.79
C ALA A 248 -7.46 -3.62 17.26
N SER A 249 -8.72 -3.51 17.70
CA SER A 249 -9.11 -3.87 19.08
C SER A 249 -8.87 -5.35 19.42
N LYS A 250 -8.90 -6.24 18.42
CA LYS A 250 -8.58 -7.67 18.59
C LYS A 250 -7.07 -7.94 18.73
N LEU A 251 -6.24 -6.97 18.36
CA LEU A 251 -4.77 -7.07 18.38
C LEU A 251 -4.14 -6.34 19.57
N LEU A 252 -4.95 -5.78 20.48
CA LEU A 252 -4.45 -5.10 21.67
C LEU A 252 -3.73 -6.07 22.61
N PRO A 253 -2.76 -5.59 23.41
CA PRO A 253 -2.15 -6.39 24.45
C PRO A 253 -3.20 -7.00 25.40
N GLY A 254 -3.00 -8.27 25.76
CA GLY A 254 -3.91 -9.04 26.60
C GLY A 254 -5.09 -9.70 25.88
N GLN A 255 -5.31 -9.40 24.60
CA GLN A 255 -6.30 -10.12 23.79
C GLN A 255 -5.80 -11.53 23.45
N PRO A 256 -6.69 -12.53 23.31
CA PRO A 256 -6.31 -13.87 22.88
C PRO A 256 -5.62 -13.82 21.51
N ALA A 257 -4.50 -14.54 21.38
CA ALA A 257 -3.82 -14.68 20.10
C ALA A 257 -4.69 -15.45 19.10
N ILE A 258 -4.66 -15.03 17.85
CA ILE A 258 -5.47 -15.59 16.78
C ILE A 258 -4.69 -16.72 16.13
N ASP A 259 -5.26 -17.93 16.15
CA ASP A 259 -4.63 -19.09 15.55
C ASP A 259 -4.58 -18.99 14.03
N PHE A 260 -3.55 -19.59 13.42
CA PHE A 260 -3.42 -19.75 11.99
C PHE A 260 -2.62 -21.01 11.64
N GLU A 261 -2.83 -21.51 10.42
CA GLU A 261 -2.16 -22.69 9.89
C GLU A 261 -0.82 -22.33 9.22
N MET A 262 0.19 -23.19 9.43
CA MET A 262 1.49 -23.12 8.75
C MET A 262 2.00 -24.51 8.40
N LEU A 263 2.90 -24.58 7.45
CA LEU A 263 3.58 -25.82 7.04
C LEU A 263 5.04 -25.78 7.50
N ASP A 264 5.53 -26.90 8.00
CA ASP A 264 6.98 -27.10 8.17
C ASP A 264 7.66 -27.44 6.83
N VAL A 265 8.98 -27.65 6.85
CA VAL A 265 9.76 -27.92 5.63
C VAL A 265 9.45 -29.29 5.02
N GLU A 266 8.93 -30.23 5.80
CA GLU A 266 8.46 -31.54 5.36
C GLU A 266 7.01 -31.50 4.83
N GLY A 267 6.32 -30.37 4.97
CA GLY A 267 4.93 -30.18 4.53
C GLY A 267 3.89 -30.64 5.57
N ASN A 268 4.29 -30.88 6.82
CA ASN A 268 3.35 -31.18 7.88
C ASN A 268 2.63 -29.89 8.33
N VAL A 269 1.32 -30.00 8.56
CA VAL A 269 0.51 -28.90 9.08
C VAL A 269 0.82 -28.69 10.56
N LYS A 270 1.02 -27.43 10.93
CA LYS A 270 1.17 -26.92 12.28
C LYS A 270 0.23 -25.75 12.48
N HIS A 271 -0.20 -25.57 13.73
CA HIS A 271 -0.99 -24.42 14.15
C HIS A 271 -0.20 -23.55 15.12
N LEU A 272 -0.42 -22.26 15.12
CA LEU A 272 0.18 -21.37 16.12
C LEU A 272 -0.19 -21.84 17.53
N ALA A 273 -1.41 -22.36 17.72
CA ALA A 273 -1.90 -22.92 18.97
C ALA A 273 -1.13 -24.14 19.48
N ASP A 274 -0.36 -24.84 18.64
CA ASP A 274 0.49 -25.98 19.04
C ASP A 274 1.62 -25.55 19.99
N PHE A 275 1.94 -24.26 20.01
CA PHE A 275 3.01 -23.67 20.85
C PHE A 275 2.50 -23.04 22.14
N LYS A 276 1.21 -23.22 22.49
CA LYS A 276 0.66 -22.79 23.79
C LYS A 276 1.51 -23.33 24.96
N GLY A 277 1.58 -22.54 26.03
CA GLY A 277 2.41 -22.84 27.19
C GLY A 277 3.85 -22.32 27.09
N LYS A 278 4.22 -21.73 25.95
CA LYS A 278 5.49 -21.03 25.76
C LYS A 278 5.25 -19.59 25.36
N VAL A 279 6.22 -18.73 25.65
CA VAL A 279 6.30 -17.42 24.98
C VAL A 279 6.58 -17.66 23.50
N ILE A 280 5.95 -16.92 22.60
CA ILE A 280 6.12 -17.10 21.15
C ILE A 280 6.55 -15.76 20.56
N TYR A 281 7.72 -15.75 19.88
CA TYR A 281 8.16 -14.61 19.10
C TYR A 281 8.19 -14.98 17.62
N ILE A 282 7.34 -14.32 16.83
CA ILE A 282 7.11 -14.62 15.41
C ILE A 282 7.83 -13.60 14.55
N ASP A 283 8.50 -14.05 13.50
CA ASP A 283 9.04 -13.26 12.38
C ASP A 283 8.24 -13.58 11.11
N LEU A 284 7.43 -12.64 10.63
CA LEU A 284 6.76 -12.76 9.34
C LEU A 284 7.63 -12.15 8.25
N TRP A 285 8.07 -12.99 7.33
CA TRP A 285 9.03 -12.62 6.29
C TRP A 285 8.67 -13.19 4.92
N ALA A 286 9.43 -12.85 3.88
CA ALA A 286 9.34 -13.49 2.56
C ALA A 286 10.68 -13.43 1.83
N THR A 287 10.89 -14.33 0.87
CA THR A 287 12.14 -14.45 0.13
C THR A 287 12.51 -13.23 -0.72
N TRP A 288 11.54 -12.44 -1.11
CA TRP A 288 11.68 -11.18 -1.87
C TRP A 288 11.81 -9.94 -1.00
N CYS A 289 11.68 -10.08 0.33
CA CYS A 289 11.71 -8.97 1.27
C CYS A 289 13.14 -8.68 1.76
N GLY A 290 13.82 -7.74 1.13
CA GLY A 290 15.19 -7.35 1.50
C GLY A 290 15.35 -6.96 2.98
N PRO A 291 14.51 -6.06 3.55
CA PRO A 291 14.57 -5.73 4.98
C PRO A 291 14.35 -6.93 5.91
N CYS A 292 13.50 -7.91 5.53
CA CYS A 292 13.30 -9.12 6.31
C CYS A 292 14.59 -9.97 6.35
N ILE A 293 15.26 -10.11 5.20
CA ILE A 293 16.52 -10.85 5.10
C ILE A 293 17.61 -10.21 5.97
N GLN A 294 17.63 -8.87 6.07
CA GLN A 294 18.56 -8.13 6.93
C GLN A 294 18.33 -8.39 8.43
N GLU A 295 17.09 -8.59 8.87
CA GLU A 295 16.74 -8.88 10.28
C GLU A 295 16.98 -10.35 10.66
N SER A 296 17.00 -11.26 9.69
CA SER A 296 17.10 -12.71 9.94
C SER A 296 18.33 -13.12 10.79
N PRO A 297 19.55 -12.58 10.62
CA PRO A 297 20.67 -12.92 11.51
C PRO A 297 20.45 -12.54 12.96
N ALA A 298 19.82 -11.39 13.24
CA ALA A 298 19.50 -10.97 14.58
C ALA A 298 18.42 -11.86 15.22
N PHE A 299 17.42 -12.28 14.43
CA PHE A 299 16.39 -13.22 14.89
C PHE A 299 17.00 -14.59 15.28
N GLU A 300 17.89 -15.14 14.47
CA GLU A 300 18.60 -16.38 14.76
C GLU A 300 19.49 -16.23 16.02
N ALA A 301 20.17 -15.09 16.18
CA ALA A 301 21.01 -14.83 17.36
C ALA A 301 20.18 -14.74 18.65
N LEU A 302 19.00 -14.11 18.60
CA LEU A 302 18.06 -14.12 19.73
C LEU A 302 17.59 -15.54 20.05
N GLY A 303 17.24 -16.34 19.04
CA GLY A 303 16.86 -17.74 19.24
C GLY A 303 17.93 -18.52 19.99
N LYS A 304 19.21 -18.33 19.67
CA LYS A 304 20.35 -18.95 20.38
C LYS A 304 20.47 -18.45 21.82
N LYS A 305 20.31 -17.16 22.04
CA LYS A 305 20.41 -16.55 23.39
C LYS A 305 19.38 -17.16 24.35
N TYR A 306 18.20 -17.53 23.86
CA TYR A 306 17.10 -18.04 24.66
C TYR A 306 16.96 -19.59 24.64
N VAL A 307 17.96 -20.32 24.15
CA VAL A 307 17.96 -21.78 24.21
C VAL A 307 17.79 -22.26 25.64
N GLY A 308 16.86 -23.20 25.85
CA GLY A 308 16.53 -23.77 27.17
C GLY A 308 15.59 -22.90 28.03
N LYS A 309 15.06 -21.80 27.50
CA LYS A 309 13.99 -21.03 28.10
C LYS A 309 12.63 -21.43 27.51
N ASP A 310 11.55 -21.11 28.21
CA ASP A 310 10.16 -21.41 27.78
C ASP A 310 9.67 -20.40 26.69
N ILE A 311 10.44 -20.28 25.63
CA ILE A 311 10.13 -19.46 24.45
C ILE A 311 10.40 -20.22 23.18
N VAL A 312 9.61 -19.96 22.15
CA VAL A 312 9.83 -20.43 20.79
C VAL A 312 9.93 -19.24 19.83
N PHE A 313 10.88 -19.35 18.91
CA PHE A 313 11.11 -18.41 17.81
C PHE A 313 10.56 -19.03 16.54
N LEU A 314 9.56 -18.38 15.91
CA LEU A 314 8.84 -18.89 14.75
C LEU A 314 9.09 -17.98 13.54
N PRO A 315 10.08 -18.27 12.68
CA PRO A 315 10.20 -17.62 11.38
C PRO A 315 9.17 -18.22 10.41
N VAL A 316 8.19 -17.40 9.98
CA VAL A 316 7.08 -17.82 9.12
C VAL A 316 7.15 -17.06 7.81
N SER A 317 7.46 -17.75 6.72
CA SER A 317 7.43 -17.18 5.38
C SER A 317 5.98 -16.96 4.94
N THR A 318 5.72 -15.77 4.36
CA THR A 318 4.45 -15.39 3.76
C THR A 318 4.52 -15.36 2.23
N ASP A 319 5.49 -16.03 1.63
CA ASP A 319 5.55 -16.22 0.17
C ASP A 319 4.23 -16.82 -0.34
N THR A 320 3.80 -16.43 -1.53
CA THR A 320 2.51 -16.88 -2.09
C THR A 320 2.41 -18.40 -2.21
N THR A 321 3.54 -19.07 -2.40
CA THR A 321 3.65 -20.54 -2.47
C THR A 321 4.90 -21.01 -1.75
N THR A 322 4.94 -22.30 -1.38
CA THR A 322 6.10 -22.92 -0.70
C THR A 322 7.37 -22.97 -1.58
N LYS A 323 7.23 -22.97 -2.92
CA LYS A 323 8.36 -23.20 -3.85
C LYS A 323 9.49 -22.16 -3.77
N PRO A 324 9.25 -20.82 -3.74
CA PRO A 324 10.31 -19.84 -3.52
C PRO A 324 10.98 -20.00 -2.17
N TRP A 325 10.19 -20.21 -1.11
CA TRP A 325 10.66 -20.40 0.25
C TRP A 325 11.58 -21.61 0.39
N LEU A 326 11.18 -22.80 -0.08
CA LEU A 326 12.01 -24.01 -0.02
C LEU A 326 13.31 -23.84 -0.81
N ARG A 327 13.25 -23.23 -2.01
CA ARG A 327 14.46 -22.92 -2.80
C ARG A 327 15.41 -21.98 -2.05
N TYR A 328 14.88 -21.00 -1.33
CA TYR A 328 15.69 -20.07 -0.52
C TYR A 328 16.39 -20.83 0.62
N LEU A 329 15.67 -21.71 1.32
CA LEU A 329 16.22 -22.52 2.42
C LEU A 329 17.30 -23.51 1.96
N ASP A 330 17.18 -24.08 0.77
CA ASP A 330 18.21 -24.96 0.17
C ASP A 330 19.56 -24.25 0.00
N GLY A 331 19.52 -22.95 -0.35
CA GLY A 331 20.73 -22.11 -0.49
C GLY A 331 21.19 -21.40 0.79
N HIS A 332 20.40 -21.42 1.87
CA HIS A 332 20.65 -20.62 3.08
C HIS A 332 20.37 -21.44 4.34
N LYS A 333 21.44 -22.01 4.90
CA LYS A 333 21.30 -22.80 6.13
C LYS A 333 20.70 -21.96 7.26
N LYS A 334 19.59 -22.43 7.82
CA LYS A 334 18.90 -21.86 8.97
C LYS A 334 19.02 -22.78 10.18
N GLU A 335 19.11 -22.19 11.37
CA GLU A 335 19.23 -22.95 12.62
C GLU A 335 17.88 -23.14 13.31
N LEU A 336 16.99 -22.16 13.17
CA LEU A 336 15.63 -22.27 13.66
C LEU A 336 14.75 -23.05 12.68
N THR A 337 13.78 -23.78 13.22
CA THR A 337 12.76 -24.47 12.42
C THR A 337 11.96 -23.44 11.63
N GLN A 338 11.89 -23.64 10.33
CA GLN A 338 11.26 -22.72 9.39
C GLN A 338 9.82 -23.15 9.08
N TYR A 339 8.93 -22.17 8.93
CA TYR A 339 7.54 -22.38 8.59
C TYR A 339 7.12 -21.51 7.41
N HIS A 340 6.06 -21.92 6.75
CA HIS A 340 5.42 -21.18 5.67
C HIS A 340 3.92 -21.10 5.92
N SER A 341 3.32 -19.93 5.74
CA SER A 341 1.88 -19.78 5.80
C SER A 341 1.36 -18.87 4.70
N ASN A 342 0.32 -19.30 4.00
CA ASN A 342 -0.52 -18.47 3.15
C ASN A 342 -1.96 -18.44 3.66
N ASP A 343 -2.17 -18.78 4.92
CA ASP A 343 -3.49 -18.76 5.57
C ASP A 343 -4.10 -17.34 5.50
N VAL A 344 -5.36 -17.28 5.10
CA VAL A 344 -6.14 -16.05 5.06
C VAL A 344 -6.28 -15.44 6.47
N ALA A 345 -6.44 -16.30 7.50
CA ALA A 345 -6.54 -15.86 8.89
C ALA A 345 -5.30 -15.10 9.35
N LEU A 346 -4.09 -15.56 8.95
CA LEU A 346 -2.85 -14.83 9.25
C LEU A 346 -2.89 -13.41 8.66
N LYS A 347 -3.28 -13.25 7.40
CA LYS A 347 -3.23 -11.94 6.73
C LYS A 347 -4.33 -11.00 7.20
N GLU A 348 -5.57 -11.48 7.27
CA GLU A 348 -6.72 -10.65 7.57
C GLU A 348 -6.88 -10.39 9.07
N SER A 349 -6.81 -11.44 9.90
CA SER A 349 -7.08 -11.30 11.32
C SER A 349 -5.94 -10.62 12.08
N TRP A 350 -4.69 -10.83 11.68
CA TRP A 350 -3.53 -10.14 12.24
C TRP A 350 -3.22 -8.80 11.55
N ALA A 351 -4.05 -8.35 10.62
CA ALA A 351 -3.88 -7.11 9.86
C ALA A 351 -2.49 -6.98 9.25
N ILE A 352 -1.98 -8.04 8.60
CA ILE A 352 -0.64 -8.04 8.01
C ILE A 352 -0.67 -7.33 6.66
N MET A 353 -0.26 -6.07 6.67
CA MET A 353 -0.15 -5.22 5.47
C MET A 353 1.28 -5.14 4.93
N TYR A 354 2.26 -5.21 5.84
CA TYR A 354 3.68 -5.05 5.53
C TYR A 354 4.50 -6.10 6.27
N ILE A 355 5.63 -6.46 5.69
CA ILE A 355 6.70 -7.26 6.29
C ILE A 355 8.04 -6.49 6.17
N PRO A 356 9.00 -6.67 7.08
CA PRO A 356 8.96 -7.59 8.23
C PRO A 356 7.94 -7.17 9.29
N ARG A 357 7.29 -8.14 9.91
CA ARG A 357 6.37 -7.95 11.02
C ARG A 357 6.73 -8.92 12.13
N PHE A 358 6.85 -8.40 13.35
CA PHE A 358 7.16 -9.21 14.53
C PHE A 358 5.99 -9.21 15.49
N ILE A 359 5.73 -10.36 16.12
CA ILE A 359 4.60 -10.55 17.06
C ILE A 359 5.14 -11.28 18.29
N LEU A 360 4.76 -10.82 19.48
CA LEU A 360 5.08 -11.46 20.75
C LEU A 360 3.81 -11.89 21.46
N ILE A 361 3.76 -13.16 21.89
CA ILE A 361 2.62 -13.80 22.56
C ILE A 361 3.12 -14.44 23.87
N ASP A 362 2.33 -14.39 24.94
CA ASP A 362 2.66 -14.96 26.23
C ASP A 362 2.33 -16.45 26.33
N LYS A 363 2.65 -17.08 27.49
CA LYS A 363 2.41 -18.49 27.77
C LYS A 363 0.92 -18.86 27.79
N ASP A 364 0.06 -17.91 28.16
CA ASP A 364 -1.39 -18.09 28.22
C ASP A 364 -2.06 -17.93 26.85
N PHE A 365 -1.24 -17.72 25.82
CA PHE A 365 -1.67 -17.48 24.43
C PHE A 365 -2.41 -16.14 24.28
N ASN A 366 -1.98 -15.11 25.00
CA ASN A 366 -2.46 -13.75 24.82
C ASN A 366 -1.40 -12.91 24.09
N ILE A 367 -1.85 -11.95 23.31
CA ILE A 367 -1.00 -10.99 22.62
C ILE A 367 -0.27 -10.12 23.64
N VAL A 368 1.05 -10.12 23.63
CA VAL A 368 1.87 -9.13 24.35
C VAL A 368 2.04 -7.91 23.50
N ASN A 369 2.43 -8.11 22.24
CA ASN A 369 2.56 -7.04 21.25
C ASN A 369 2.40 -7.60 19.84
N ALA A 370 1.37 -7.17 19.12
CA ALA A 370 1.14 -7.54 17.72
C ALA A 370 2.07 -6.81 16.74
N TYR A 371 2.84 -5.82 17.22
CA TYR A 371 3.80 -4.99 16.49
C TYR A 371 5.14 -4.94 17.25
N ALA A 372 5.60 -6.10 17.70
CA ALA A 372 6.77 -6.23 18.55
C ALA A 372 8.03 -5.61 17.92
N PRO A 373 8.96 -5.07 18.73
CA PRO A 373 10.22 -4.54 18.25
C PRO A 373 10.98 -5.54 17.37
N ARG A 374 11.78 -5.02 16.44
CA ARG A 374 12.62 -5.83 15.55
C ARG A 374 13.67 -6.61 16.35
N PRO A 375 14.14 -7.77 15.83
CA PRO A 375 15.18 -8.56 16.50
C PRO A 375 16.50 -7.80 16.69
N SER A 376 16.81 -6.85 15.81
CA SER A 376 18.00 -5.99 15.92
C SER A 376 17.85 -4.86 16.96
N SER A 377 16.64 -4.60 17.49
CA SER A 377 16.41 -3.59 18.53
C SER A 377 16.81 -4.10 19.91
N GLU A 378 17.41 -3.23 20.73
CA GLU A 378 17.72 -3.54 22.14
C GLU A 378 16.47 -3.76 22.99
N GLU A 379 15.32 -3.21 22.57
CA GLU A 379 14.06 -3.28 23.31
C GLU A 379 13.47 -4.68 23.35
N ILE A 380 13.65 -5.49 22.31
CA ILE A 380 13.01 -6.81 22.23
C ILE A 380 13.52 -7.77 23.30
N GLY A 381 14.81 -7.73 23.59
CA GLY A 381 15.39 -8.57 24.66
C GLY A 381 14.76 -8.25 26.00
N THR A 382 14.64 -6.98 26.36
CA THR A 382 14.01 -6.52 27.59
C THR A 382 12.53 -6.93 27.66
N LEU A 383 11.80 -6.83 26.55
CA LEU A 383 10.40 -7.20 26.47
C LEU A 383 10.22 -8.71 26.66
N ILE A 384 10.99 -9.55 25.97
CA ILE A 384 10.97 -11.02 26.12
C ILE A 384 11.26 -11.41 27.57
N ASP A 385 12.33 -10.85 28.17
CA ASP A 385 12.69 -11.15 29.55
C ASP A 385 11.57 -10.78 30.54
N SER A 386 10.88 -9.67 30.31
CA SER A 386 9.73 -9.24 31.14
C SER A 386 8.55 -10.21 31.07
N VAL A 387 8.34 -10.87 29.91
CA VAL A 387 7.26 -11.84 29.70
C VAL A 387 7.62 -13.22 30.27
N LEU A 388 8.89 -13.63 30.14
CA LEU A 388 9.37 -14.91 30.66
C LEU A 388 9.35 -14.96 32.20
N ASN A 389 9.51 -13.81 32.88
CA ASN A 389 9.55 -13.70 34.33
C ASN A 389 8.17 -13.56 35.00
N LYS A 390 7.10 -13.49 34.18
CA LYS A 390 5.70 -13.56 34.65
C LYS A 390 5.22 -15.02 34.75
#